data_9c44c1ae6a24bee89ccd8f61764b38c7
#
_entry.id   9c44c1ae6a24bee89ccd8f61764b38c7
#
_cell.length_a   1.000
_cell.length_b   1.000
_cell.length_c   1.000
_cell.angle_alpha   90.00
_cell.angle_beta   90.00
_cell.angle_gamma   90.00
#
_symmetry.space_group_name_H-M   'P 1'
#
loop_
_entity.id
_entity.type
_entity.pdbx_description
1 polymer ?
#
loop_
_entity_poly.entity_id
_entity_poly.type
_entity_poly.pdbx_seq_one_letter_code
_entity_poly.pdbx_strand_id
1 'polypeptide(L)'
;TAAPPHAALELVNDSSEPRTFILEQAAPSELALRPGRLLSHQEFRDLFTEEFLGADVRLAVGEQTILFTDIVGSTAMYAERGDPDAFVAVRHHFTSVFGLIASHRGAVVKTIGDAAMGAFMDPVDAVRCAVAIQRHFADPAGLRLRVSLNTGSCIAVRLNANLDYFGHAVNLAAKLQAVVEAGQVVVSASTYAAPGVASHLASTSLEEVTVPVKGLATTITAHRFTVS
;
A
#
# COMPACT_ATOMS: atom_id res chain seq x y z
N THR A 1 31.65 3.30 -4.57
CA THR A 1 32.43 4.25 -3.75
C THR A 1 32.06 5.66 -4.22
N ALA A 2 31.60 6.52 -3.32
CA ALA A 2 31.28 7.91 -3.67
C ALA A 2 32.59 8.69 -3.86
N ALA A 3 32.69 9.43 -4.98
CA ALA A 3 33.79 10.33 -5.26
C ALA A 3 33.42 11.76 -4.78
N PRO A 4 34.38 12.55 -4.28
CA PRO A 4 34.13 13.93 -3.93
C PRO A 4 33.86 14.79 -5.19
N PRO A 5 33.23 15.96 -5.05
CA PRO A 5 33.05 16.90 -6.16
C PRO A 5 34.39 17.22 -6.83
N HIS A 6 34.41 17.16 -8.15
CA HIS A 6 35.62 17.45 -8.98
C HIS A 6 36.76 16.39 -8.87
N ALA A 7 36.45 15.14 -8.45
CA ALA A 7 37.42 14.06 -8.47
C ALA A 7 37.78 13.67 -9.92
N ALA A 8 39.07 13.50 -10.19
CA ALA A 8 39.51 12.83 -11.41
C ALA A 8 39.26 11.34 -11.28
N LEU A 9 38.60 10.76 -12.23
CA LEU A 9 38.27 9.32 -12.27
C LEU A 9 39.08 8.66 -13.39
N GLU A 10 39.84 7.64 -13.05
CA GLU A 10 40.48 6.76 -14.00
C GLU A 10 39.69 5.44 -14.07
N LEU A 11 39.25 5.08 -15.26
CA LEU A 11 38.51 3.85 -15.50
C LEU A 11 39.44 2.83 -16.16
N VAL A 12 39.86 1.83 -15.40
CA VAL A 12 40.78 0.80 -15.88
C VAL A 12 40.02 -0.53 -16.01
N ASN A 13 40.14 -1.15 -17.17
CA ASN A 13 39.62 -2.50 -17.40
C ASN A 13 40.77 -3.48 -17.52
N ASP A 14 41.06 -4.18 -16.42
CA ASP A 14 42.12 -5.20 -16.33
C ASP A 14 41.67 -6.57 -16.85
N SER A 15 40.43 -6.70 -17.33
CA SER A 15 39.90 -7.96 -17.86
C SER A 15 40.05 -8.05 -19.37
N SER A 16 40.07 -9.28 -19.90
CA SER A 16 40.08 -9.54 -21.35
C SER A 16 38.73 -9.28 -22.03
N GLU A 17 37.68 -9.00 -21.28
CA GLU A 17 36.34 -8.78 -21.80
C GLU A 17 35.94 -7.29 -21.75
N PRO A 18 35.12 -6.82 -22.69
CA PRO A 18 34.56 -5.47 -22.62
C PRO A 18 33.73 -5.27 -21.34
N ARG A 19 33.95 -4.13 -20.65
CA ARG A 19 33.16 -3.74 -19.48
C ARG A 19 32.54 -2.37 -19.69
N THR A 20 31.31 -2.22 -19.22
CA THR A 20 30.61 -0.93 -19.20
C THR A 20 30.78 -0.31 -17.81
N PHE A 21 31.28 0.90 -17.75
CA PHE A 21 31.34 1.70 -16.54
C PHE A 21 30.19 2.71 -16.59
N ILE A 22 29.39 2.76 -15.53
CA ILE A 22 28.28 3.70 -15.40
C ILE A 22 28.63 4.66 -14.28
N LEU A 23 28.70 5.96 -14.62
CA LEU A 23 28.88 7.03 -13.66
C LEU A 23 27.52 7.62 -13.33
N GLU A 24 27.09 7.44 -12.09
CA GLU A 24 25.80 7.91 -11.62
C GLU A 24 25.97 8.92 -10.48
N GLN A 25 25.09 9.89 -10.40
CA GLN A 25 25.01 10.78 -9.26
C GLN A 25 24.49 9.98 -8.05
N ALA A 26 25.20 10.04 -6.91
CA ALA A 26 24.85 9.26 -5.70
C ALA A 26 23.46 9.58 -5.13
N ALA A 27 22.97 10.79 -5.34
CA ALA A 27 21.61 11.20 -5.02
C ALA A 27 20.79 11.29 -6.32
N PRO A 28 19.84 10.41 -6.56
CA PRO A 28 18.94 10.58 -7.68
C PRO A 28 18.23 11.94 -7.55
N SER A 29 18.07 12.64 -8.66
CA SER A 29 17.26 13.86 -8.71
C SER A 29 15.86 13.57 -8.09
N GLU A 30 15.34 14.51 -7.29
CA GLU A 30 13.96 14.44 -6.79
C GLU A 30 12.93 14.32 -7.93
N LEU A 31 13.32 14.78 -9.14
CA LEU A 31 12.52 14.68 -10.36
C LEU A 31 12.67 13.34 -11.08
N ALA A 32 13.61 12.46 -10.67
CA ALA A 32 13.78 11.17 -11.30
C ALA A 32 12.54 10.28 -11.07
N LEU A 33 11.98 9.79 -12.17
CA LEU A 33 10.89 8.81 -12.13
C LEU A 33 11.43 7.49 -11.58
N ARG A 34 11.05 7.18 -10.35
CA ARG A 34 11.37 5.90 -9.71
C ARG A 34 10.25 4.90 -9.96
N PRO A 35 10.55 3.58 -10.04
CA PRO A 35 9.53 2.56 -10.22
C PRO A 35 8.37 2.68 -9.24
N GLY A 36 8.63 2.90 -7.96
CA GLY A 36 7.59 3.07 -6.95
C GLY A 36 6.63 4.24 -7.24
N ARG A 37 7.15 5.34 -7.80
CA ARG A 37 6.31 6.49 -8.17
C ARG A 37 5.44 6.19 -9.40
N LEU A 38 6.00 5.55 -10.42
CA LEU A 38 5.23 5.14 -11.60
C LEU A 38 4.11 4.17 -11.23
N LEU A 39 4.46 3.15 -10.44
CA LEU A 39 3.54 2.08 -10.06
C LEU A 39 2.47 2.50 -9.03
N SER A 40 2.56 3.70 -8.44
CA SER A 40 1.51 4.29 -7.62
C SER A 40 0.48 5.10 -8.43
N HIS A 41 0.70 5.30 -9.73
CA HIS A 41 -0.29 5.92 -10.62
C HIS A 41 -1.18 4.84 -11.25
N GLN A 42 -2.51 4.96 -11.04
CA GLN A 42 -3.47 3.99 -11.56
C GLN A 42 -3.42 3.89 -13.09
N GLU A 43 -3.35 5.03 -13.78
CA GLU A 43 -3.29 5.07 -15.24
C GLU A 43 -2.06 4.35 -15.78
N PHE A 44 -0.92 4.46 -15.11
CA PHE A 44 0.29 3.73 -15.51
C PHE A 44 0.10 2.22 -15.35
N ARG A 45 -0.52 1.81 -14.25
CA ARG A 45 -0.81 0.38 -14.02
C ARG A 45 -1.76 -0.17 -15.07
N ASP A 46 -2.81 0.56 -15.39
CA ASP A 46 -3.83 0.13 -16.36
C ASP A 46 -3.28 0.00 -17.78
N LEU A 47 -2.34 0.89 -18.17
CA LEU A 47 -1.80 0.94 -19.53
C LEU A 47 -0.59 0.04 -19.75
N PHE A 48 0.24 -0.19 -18.72
CA PHE A 48 1.57 -0.78 -18.90
C PHE A 48 1.82 -2.06 -18.08
N THR A 49 0.82 -2.60 -17.38
CA THR A 49 0.98 -3.78 -16.52
C THR A 49 1.49 -4.99 -17.29
N GLU A 50 1.03 -5.19 -18.53
CA GLU A 50 1.38 -6.36 -19.33
C GLU A 50 2.78 -6.29 -19.95
N GLU A 51 3.28 -5.09 -20.25
CA GLU A 51 4.50 -4.88 -21.03
C GLU A 51 5.72 -4.53 -20.16
N PHE A 52 5.51 -4.04 -18.93
CA PHE A 52 6.56 -3.38 -18.16
C PHE A 52 7.52 -4.33 -17.43
N LEU A 53 7.08 -5.51 -17.01
CA LEU A 53 7.90 -6.46 -16.26
C LEU A 53 7.92 -7.83 -16.93
N GLY A 54 9.11 -8.32 -17.27
CA GLY A 54 9.32 -9.73 -17.57
C GLY A 54 8.93 -10.60 -16.37
N ALA A 55 8.57 -11.87 -16.61
CA ALA A 55 8.06 -12.78 -15.58
C ALA A 55 9.01 -12.97 -14.37
N ASP A 56 10.32 -12.78 -14.57
CA ASP A 56 11.36 -12.99 -13.56
C ASP A 56 11.93 -11.69 -12.98
N VAL A 57 11.39 -10.53 -13.36
CA VAL A 57 11.89 -9.24 -12.90
C VAL A 57 11.26 -8.86 -11.57
N ARG A 58 12.13 -8.53 -10.61
CA ARG A 58 11.75 -7.98 -9.30
C ARG A 58 12.24 -6.54 -9.24
N LEU A 59 11.32 -5.60 -9.07
CA LEU A 59 11.68 -4.19 -8.89
C LEU A 59 11.58 -3.79 -7.42
N ALA A 60 12.67 -3.25 -6.88
CA ALA A 60 12.61 -2.55 -5.61
C ALA A 60 11.86 -1.24 -5.84
N VAL A 61 10.67 -1.11 -5.27
CA VAL A 61 9.83 0.09 -5.43
C VAL A 61 10.00 1.10 -4.29
N GLY A 62 10.85 0.76 -3.31
CA GLY A 62 11.09 1.57 -2.13
C GLY A 62 9.94 1.47 -1.11
N GLU A 63 9.80 2.50 -0.29
CA GLU A 63 8.72 2.55 0.70
C GLU A 63 7.38 2.85 0.03
N GLN A 64 6.38 2.07 0.40
CA GLN A 64 4.99 2.23 0.01
C GLN A 64 4.11 2.16 1.24
N THR A 65 3.02 2.91 1.25
CA THR A 65 1.96 2.71 2.23
C THR A 65 0.90 1.81 1.62
N ILE A 66 0.77 0.63 2.19
CA ILE A 66 -0.20 -0.38 1.77
C ILE A 66 -1.47 -0.20 2.60
N LEU A 67 -2.59 -0.09 1.90
CA LEU A 67 -3.92 -0.03 2.47
C LEU A 67 -4.66 -1.33 2.17
N PHE A 68 -5.31 -1.91 3.18
CA PHE A 68 -6.31 -2.95 2.99
C PHE A 68 -7.66 -2.48 3.50
N THR A 69 -8.70 -2.78 2.75
CA THR A 69 -10.10 -2.73 3.22
C THR A 69 -10.64 -4.13 3.31
N ASP A 70 -11.63 -4.36 4.19
CA ASP A 70 -12.31 -5.63 4.30
C ASP A 70 -13.74 -5.40 4.82
N ILE A 71 -14.72 -6.18 4.32
CA ILE A 71 -16.12 -6.09 4.73
C ILE A 71 -16.32 -6.87 6.00
N VAL A 72 -16.77 -6.20 7.06
CA VAL A 72 -17.07 -6.88 8.32
C VAL A 72 -18.36 -7.69 8.20
N GLY A 73 -18.28 -8.97 8.50
CA GLY A 73 -19.45 -9.88 8.46
C GLY A 73 -19.86 -10.31 7.05
N SER A 74 -18.97 -10.23 6.05
CA SER A 74 -19.27 -10.64 4.67
C SER A 74 -19.86 -12.05 4.55
N THR A 75 -19.33 -13.01 5.30
CA THR A 75 -19.86 -14.38 5.30
C THR A 75 -21.33 -14.45 5.72
N ALA A 76 -21.72 -13.70 6.75
CA ALA A 76 -23.13 -13.63 7.17
C ALA A 76 -23.99 -12.93 6.10
N MET A 77 -23.47 -11.86 5.50
CA MET A 77 -24.16 -11.16 4.41
C MET A 77 -24.44 -12.10 3.21
N TYR A 78 -23.48 -12.94 2.81
CA TYR A 78 -23.69 -13.93 1.75
C TYR A 78 -24.76 -14.95 2.13
N ALA A 79 -24.76 -15.41 3.39
CA ALA A 79 -25.74 -16.35 3.87
C ALA A 79 -27.18 -15.78 3.94
N GLU A 80 -27.31 -14.49 4.27
CA GLU A 80 -28.60 -13.81 4.41
C GLU A 80 -29.19 -13.33 3.08
N ARG A 81 -28.36 -12.75 2.19
CA ARG A 81 -28.81 -12.13 0.93
C ARG A 81 -28.79 -13.08 -0.25
N GLY A 82 -28.07 -14.20 -0.16
CA GLY A 82 -27.74 -15.07 -1.28
C GLY A 82 -26.64 -14.48 -2.19
N ASP A 83 -26.00 -15.37 -2.95
CA ASP A 83 -24.83 -15.01 -3.77
C ASP A 83 -25.06 -13.88 -4.78
N PRO A 84 -26.19 -13.81 -5.52
CA PRO A 84 -26.37 -12.75 -6.53
C PRO A 84 -26.44 -11.35 -5.92
N ASP A 85 -27.21 -11.16 -4.85
CA ASP A 85 -27.39 -9.85 -4.22
C ASP A 85 -26.16 -9.43 -3.42
N ALA A 86 -25.50 -10.37 -2.76
CA ALA A 86 -24.22 -10.16 -2.11
C ALA A 86 -23.16 -9.74 -3.11
N PHE A 87 -23.07 -10.40 -4.28
CA PHE A 87 -22.14 -10.03 -5.35
C PHE A 87 -22.35 -8.60 -5.85
N VAL A 88 -23.61 -8.18 -6.05
CA VAL A 88 -23.93 -6.80 -6.45
C VAL A 88 -23.45 -5.80 -5.40
N ALA A 89 -23.70 -6.08 -4.11
CA ALA A 89 -23.24 -5.21 -3.01
C ALA A 89 -21.71 -5.11 -2.95
N VAL A 90 -20.98 -6.22 -3.08
CA VAL A 90 -19.50 -6.25 -3.11
C VAL A 90 -18.95 -5.52 -4.33
N ARG A 91 -19.59 -5.65 -5.50
CA ARG A 91 -19.16 -4.91 -6.70
C ARG A 91 -19.32 -3.41 -6.53
N HIS A 92 -20.41 -2.93 -5.95
CA HIS A 92 -20.61 -1.53 -5.63
C HIS A 92 -19.59 -1.02 -4.63
N HIS A 93 -19.30 -1.80 -3.59
CA HIS A 93 -18.23 -1.50 -2.65
C HIS A 93 -16.88 -1.31 -3.35
N PHE A 94 -16.46 -2.22 -4.22
CA PHE A 94 -15.22 -2.06 -4.97
C PHE A 94 -15.20 -0.80 -5.83
N THR A 95 -16.29 -0.50 -6.54
CA THR A 95 -16.37 0.73 -7.36
C THR A 95 -16.12 1.98 -6.50
N SER A 96 -16.75 2.07 -5.33
CA SER A 96 -16.56 3.19 -4.40
C SER A 96 -15.16 3.26 -3.83
N VAL A 97 -14.61 2.14 -3.34
CA VAL A 97 -13.26 2.07 -2.77
C VAL A 97 -12.20 2.42 -3.82
N PHE A 98 -12.32 1.90 -5.05
CA PHE A 98 -11.37 2.19 -6.13
C PHE A 98 -11.40 3.67 -6.52
N GLY A 99 -12.58 4.27 -6.62
CA GLY A 99 -12.71 5.71 -6.86
C GLY A 99 -12.08 6.56 -5.75
N LEU A 100 -12.23 6.15 -4.48
CA LEU A 100 -11.61 6.83 -3.34
C LEU A 100 -10.09 6.66 -3.33
N ILE A 101 -9.56 5.48 -3.62
CA ILE A 101 -8.11 5.25 -3.74
C ILE A 101 -7.52 6.16 -4.84
N ALA A 102 -8.11 6.17 -6.02
CA ALA A 102 -7.65 6.98 -7.15
C ALA A 102 -7.72 8.49 -6.84
N SER A 103 -8.82 8.97 -6.24
CA SER A 103 -8.98 10.40 -5.89
C SER A 103 -8.00 10.89 -4.84
N HIS A 104 -7.41 9.98 -4.05
CA HIS A 104 -6.37 10.27 -3.06
C HIS A 104 -4.96 9.87 -3.55
N ARG A 105 -4.73 9.85 -4.86
CA ARG A 105 -3.41 9.58 -5.47
C ARG A 105 -2.82 8.20 -5.14
N GLY A 106 -3.68 7.24 -4.83
CA GLY A 106 -3.32 5.85 -4.67
C GLY A 106 -3.60 5.04 -5.93
N ALA A 107 -3.07 3.83 -5.97
CA ALA A 107 -3.38 2.84 -7.00
C ALA A 107 -3.98 1.58 -6.38
N VAL A 108 -5.00 1.03 -7.03
CA VAL A 108 -5.54 -0.28 -6.70
C VAL A 108 -4.56 -1.34 -7.15
N VAL A 109 -4.17 -2.23 -6.25
CA VAL A 109 -3.22 -3.30 -6.54
C VAL A 109 -3.96 -4.56 -6.97
N LYS A 110 -4.88 -5.02 -6.14
CA LYS A 110 -5.70 -6.22 -6.36
C LYS A 110 -6.88 -6.28 -5.40
N THR A 111 -7.77 -7.23 -5.65
CA THR A 111 -8.79 -7.69 -4.70
C THR A 111 -8.45 -9.08 -4.16
N ILE A 112 -8.86 -9.37 -2.93
CA ILE A 112 -8.69 -10.68 -2.29
C ILE A 112 -10.02 -11.01 -1.60
N GLY A 113 -10.86 -11.80 -2.26
CA GLY A 113 -12.24 -11.99 -1.80
C GLY A 113 -13.00 -10.66 -1.84
N ASP A 114 -13.51 -10.21 -0.71
CA ASP A 114 -14.17 -8.93 -0.49
C ASP A 114 -13.24 -7.81 -0.01
N ALA A 115 -11.95 -8.10 0.15
CA ALA A 115 -10.93 -7.13 0.50
C ALA A 115 -10.34 -6.44 -0.74
N ALA A 116 -10.03 -5.14 -0.63
CA ALA A 116 -9.27 -4.40 -1.62
C ALA A 116 -7.89 -4.03 -1.05
N MET A 117 -6.88 -4.15 -1.89
CA MET A 117 -5.52 -3.69 -1.60
C MET A 117 -5.18 -2.47 -2.44
N GLY A 118 -4.82 -1.37 -1.79
CA GLY A 118 -4.31 -0.15 -2.40
C GLY A 118 -2.85 0.12 -2.01
N ALA A 119 -2.16 0.90 -2.82
CA ALA A 119 -0.79 1.35 -2.54
C ALA A 119 -0.67 2.86 -2.78
N PHE A 120 0.08 3.53 -1.91
CA PHE A 120 0.30 4.98 -1.93
C PHE A 120 1.78 5.30 -1.74
N MET A 121 2.25 6.32 -2.43
CA MET A 121 3.59 6.89 -2.21
C MET A 121 3.63 7.76 -0.96
N ASP A 122 2.56 8.53 -0.73
CA ASP A 122 2.46 9.45 0.40
C ASP A 122 1.60 8.82 1.51
N PRO A 123 2.15 8.58 2.71
CA PRO A 123 1.41 8.04 3.83
C PRO A 123 0.24 8.91 4.28
N VAL A 124 0.31 10.24 4.13
CA VAL A 124 -0.78 11.16 4.48
C VAL A 124 -1.96 10.98 3.53
N ASP A 125 -1.71 10.79 2.24
CA ASP A 125 -2.77 10.51 1.27
C ASP A 125 -3.46 9.18 1.55
N ALA A 126 -2.69 8.15 1.96
CA ALA A 126 -3.25 6.87 2.38
C ALA A 126 -4.18 7.01 3.60
N VAL A 127 -3.77 7.79 4.61
CA VAL A 127 -4.59 8.05 5.79
C VAL A 127 -5.85 8.85 5.43
N ARG A 128 -5.74 9.88 4.58
CA ARG A 128 -6.90 10.63 4.08
C ARG A 128 -7.88 9.73 3.32
N CYS A 129 -7.36 8.85 2.49
CA CYS A 129 -8.17 7.85 1.78
C CYS A 129 -8.89 6.94 2.77
N ALA A 130 -8.21 6.42 3.79
CA ALA A 130 -8.81 5.56 4.80
C ALA A 130 -9.96 6.25 5.54
N VAL A 131 -9.77 7.53 5.92
CA VAL A 131 -10.82 8.35 6.55
C VAL A 131 -11.99 8.57 5.59
N ALA A 132 -11.72 8.87 4.31
CA ALA A 132 -12.75 9.04 3.30
C ALA A 132 -13.56 7.76 3.05
N ILE A 133 -12.89 6.60 3.02
CA ILE A 133 -13.55 5.30 2.93
C ILE A 133 -14.49 5.09 4.12
N GLN A 134 -14.04 5.29 5.34
CA GLN A 134 -14.88 5.10 6.53
C GLN A 134 -16.08 6.05 6.55
N ARG A 135 -15.91 7.29 6.13
CA ARG A 135 -17.03 8.26 6.00
C ARG A 135 -18.03 7.84 4.93
N HIS A 136 -17.55 7.34 3.80
CA HIS A 136 -18.43 6.87 2.72
C HIS A 136 -19.29 5.67 3.15
N PHE A 137 -18.74 4.78 3.97
CA PHE A 137 -19.41 3.59 4.50
C PHE A 137 -19.89 3.76 5.96
N ALA A 138 -20.22 4.98 6.37
CA ALA A 138 -20.66 5.27 7.74
C ALA A 138 -22.09 4.83 8.03
N ASP A 139 -22.93 4.58 7.00
CA ASP A 139 -24.31 4.15 7.19
C ASP A 139 -24.38 2.80 7.94
N PRO A 140 -24.99 2.75 9.14
CA PRO A 140 -25.13 1.52 9.92
C PRO A 140 -25.94 0.44 9.21
N ALA A 141 -26.86 0.82 8.31
CA ALA A 141 -27.67 -0.13 7.53
C ALA A 141 -26.94 -0.64 6.27
N GLY A 142 -25.82 -0.03 5.93
CA GLY A 142 -25.00 -0.38 4.76
C GLY A 142 -23.90 -1.40 5.08
N LEU A 143 -23.00 -1.56 4.12
CA LEU A 143 -21.77 -2.32 4.33
C LEU A 143 -20.84 -1.56 5.29
N ARG A 144 -20.28 -2.29 6.25
CA ARG A 144 -19.32 -1.73 7.20
C ARG A 144 -17.93 -2.27 6.90
N LEU A 145 -16.98 -1.36 6.80
CA LEU A 145 -15.61 -1.72 6.48
C LEU A 145 -14.69 -1.56 7.69
N ARG A 146 -13.60 -2.31 7.65
CA ARG A 146 -12.40 -2.07 8.44
C ARG A 146 -11.25 -1.73 7.50
N VAL A 147 -10.37 -0.82 7.92
CA VAL A 147 -9.25 -0.34 7.10
C VAL A 147 -7.96 -0.44 7.87
N SER A 148 -6.93 -0.98 7.25
CA SER A 148 -5.58 -1.08 7.83
C SER A 148 -4.53 -0.47 6.91
N LEU A 149 -3.52 0.18 7.50
CA LEU A 149 -2.40 0.81 6.78
C LEU A 149 -1.07 0.42 7.38
N ASN A 150 -0.11 0.12 6.51
CA ASN A 150 1.27 -0.06 6.91
C ASN A 150 2.23 0.50 5.86
N THR A 151 3.23 1.24 6.32
CA THR A 151 4.30 1.83 5.49
C THR A 151 5.57 1.01 5.63
N GLY A 152 6.19 0.68 4.51
CA GLY A 152 7.47 -0.01 4.49
C GLY A 152 7.91 -0.41 3.08
N SER A 153 9.13 -0.93 3.00
CA SER A 153 9.74 -1.32 1.72
C SER A 153 9.05 -2.52 1.09
N CYS A 154 8.79 -2.43 -0.20
CA CYS A 154 8.17 -3.46 -1.02
C CYS A 154 8.98 -3.73 -2.28
N ILE A 155 8.76 -4.90 -2.86
CA ILE A 155 9.14 -5.23 -4.22
C ILE A 155 7.89 -5.37 -5.08
N ALA A 156 7.96 -4.91 -6.32
CA ALA A 156 6.96 -5.20 -7.32
C ALA A 156 7.37 -6.43 -8.12
N VAL A 157 6.44 -7.32 -8.36
CA VAL A 157 6.62 -8.53 -9.15
C VAL A 157 5.43 -8.69 -10.09
N ARG A 158 5.64 -9.38 -11.21
CA ARG A 158 4.56 -9.76 -12.09
C ARG A 158 4.07 -11.17 -11.73
N LEU A 159 2.78 -11.29 -11.41
CA LEU A 159 2.10 -12.55 -11.20
C LEU A 159 0.85 -12.64 -12.06
N ASN A 160 0.77 -13.69 -12.89
CA ASN A 160 -0.39 -13.96 -13.73
C ASN A 160 -0.86 -12.73 -14.53
N ALA A 161 0.06 -12.08 -15.24
CA ALA A 161 -0.15 -10.84 -16.01
C ALA A 161 -0.50 -9.58 -15.17
N ASN A 162 -0.58 -9.66 -13.84
CA ASN A 162 -0.84 -8.54 -12.97
C ASN A 162 0.40 -8.12 -12.19
N LEU A 163 0.53 -6.82 -11.96
CA LEU A 163 1.57 -6.26 -11.10
C LEU A 163 1.13 -6.33 -9.65
N ASP A 164 1.87 -7.06 -8.83
CA ASP A 164 1.60 -7.22 -7.40
C ASP A 164 2.76 -6.72 -6.54
N TYR A 165 2.47 -6.38 -5.29
CA TYR A 165 3.48 -6.01 -4.30
C TYR A 165 3.73 -7.13 -3.31
N PHE A 166 5.01 -7.35 -3.00
CA PHE A 166 5.47 -8.35 -2.04
C PHE A 166 6.40 -7.74 -1.01
N GLY A 167 6.36 -8.28 0.18
CA GLY A 167 7.26 -7.92 1.25
C GLY A 167 6.61 -8.00 2.62
N HIS A 168 7.45 -7.80 3.64
CA HIS A 168 6.99 -7.79 5.03
C HIS A 168 5.94 -6.71 5.27
N ALA A 169 6.08 -5.55 4.59
CA ALA A 169 5.17 -4.43 4.70
C ALA A 169 3.74 -4.80 4.27
N VAL A 170 3.58 -5.56 3.17
CA VAL A 170 2.26 -6.03 2.69
C VAL A 170 1.63 -6.99 3.68
N ASN A 171 2.41 -7.98 4.16
CA ASN A 171 1.94 -8.96 5.12
C ASN A 171 1.51 -8.32 6.45
N LEU A 172 2.22 -7.29 6.89
CA LEU A 172 1.87 -6.57 8.10
C LEU A 172 0.59 -5.78 7.94
N ALA A 173 0.40 -5.06 6.84
CA ALA A 173 -0.84 -4.34 6.55
C ALA A 173 -2.06 -5.28 6.61
N ALA A 174 -1.97 -6.48 6.02
CA ALA A 174 -3.03 -7.49 6.09
C ALA A 174 -3.28 -8.01 7.52
N LYS A 175 -2.22 -8.23 8.31
CA LYS A 175 -2.36 -8.71 9.70
C LYS A 175 -2.99 -7.68 10.64
N LEU A 176 -2.79 -6.40 10.39
CA LEU A 176 -3.40 -5.33 11.16
C LEU A 176 -4.94 -5.37 11.14
N GLN A 177 -5.55 -5.97 10.12
CA GLN A 177 -7.00 -6.14 10.05
C GLN A 177 -7.57 -6.97 11.22
N ALA A 178 -6.75 -7.78 11.88
CA ALA A 178 -7.20 -8.59 13.02
C ALA A 178 -7.50 -7.78 14.29
N VAL A 179 -7.03 -6.53 14.38
CA VAL A 179 -7.19 -5.67 15.57
C VAL A 179 -8.02 -4.42 15.29
N VAL A 180 -8.73 -4.40 14.18
CA VAL A 180 -9.60 -3.28 13.78
C VAL A 180 -11.02 -3.78 13.53
N GLU A 181 -11.99 -3.00 13.97
CA GLU A 181 -13.42 -3.30 13.88
C GLU A 181 -14.09 -2.48 12.77
N ALA A 182 -15.38 -2.75 12.57
CA ALA A 182 -16.20 -2.01 11.63
C ALA A 182 -16.23 -0.50 11.94
N GLY A 183 -15.96 0.34 10.94
CA GLY A 183 -15.91 1.80 11.09
C GLY A 183 -14.59 2.33 11.64
N GLN A 184 -13.61 1.47 11.86
CA GLN A 184 -12.31 1.86 12.38
C GLN A 184 -11.22 1.81 11.31
N VAL A 185 -10.16 2.58 11.59
CA VAL A 185 -8.88 2.56 10.86
C VAL A 185 -7.78 2.19 11.84
N VAL A 186 -6.85 1.33 11.42
CA VAL A 186 -5.61 1.05 12.13
C VAL A 186 -4.41 1.42 11.28
N VAL A 187 -3.47 2.13 11.86
CA VAL A 187 -2.18 2.50 11.23
C VAL A 187 -1.04 1.87 12.02
N SER A 188 -0.06 1.28 11.35
CA SER A 188 1.15 0.77 12.01
C SER A 188 1.97 1.91 12.62
N ALA A 189 2.85 1.59 13.57
CA ALA A 189 3.80 2.55 14.11
C ALA A 189 4.67 3.20 13.02
N SER A 190 5.08 2.44 11.97
CA SER A 190 5.83 2.98 10.84
C SER A 190 5.02 3.98 10.01
N THR A 191 3.73 3.72 9.80
CA THR A 191 2.84 4.69 9.13
C THR A 191 2.62 5.93 9.98
N TYR A 192 2.39 5.75 11.29
CA TYR A 192 2.18 6.87 12.20
C TYR A 192 3.41 7.78 12.33
N ALA A 193 4.61 7.20 12.33
CA ALA A 193 5.88 7.92 12.37
C ALA A 193 6.26 8.58 11.04
N ALA A 194 5.57 8.27 9.95
CA ALA A 194 5.87 8.85 8.64
C ALA A 194 5.57 10.37 8.64
N PRO A 195 6.35 11.16 7.87
CA PRO A 195 6.20 12.62 7.85
C PRO A 195 4.76 13.07 7.58
N GLY A 196 4.25 13.96 8.42
CA GLY A 196 2.91 14.55 8.28
C GLY A 196 1.74 13.72 8.83
N VAL A 197 1.90 12.41 9.06
CA VAL A 197 0.79 11.54 9.52
C VAL A 197 0.36 11.89 10.95
N ALA A 198 1.30 11.95 11.88
CA ALA A 198 0.99 12.30 13.27
C ALA A 198 0.32 13.68 13.37
N SER A 199 0.79 14.67 12.60
CA SER A 199 0.17 16.00 12.54
C SER A 199 -1.24 15.96 11.95
N HIS A 200 -1.47 15.13 10.94
CA HIS A 200 -2.79 14.95 10.34
C HIS A 200 -3.79 14.30 11.30
N LEU A 201 -3.32 13.41 12.17
CA LEU A 201 -4.13 12.72 13.18
C LEU A 201 -4.15 13.40 14.56
N ALA A 202 -3.56 14.60 14.72
CA ALA A 202 -3.41 15.26 16.01
C ALA A 202 -4.73 15.55 16.75
N SER A 203 -5.84 15.75 16.02
CA SER A 203 -7.18 15.94 16.58
C SER A 203 -7.99 14.66 16.75
N THR A 204 -7.42 13.49 16.38
CA THR A 204 -8.09 12.20 16.40
C THR A 204 -7.74 11.46 17.70
N SER A 205 -8.73 10.91 18.39
CA SER A 205 -8.48 10.04 19.54
C SER A 205 -7.91 8.71 19.07
N LEU A 206 -6.65 8.47 19.37
CA LEU A 206 -5.92 7.26 19.00
C LEU A 206 -5.84 6.30 20.19
N GLU A 207 -6.12 5.04 19.93
CA GLU A 207 -5.88 3.93 20.86
C GLU A 207 -4.66 3.15 20.40
N GLU A 208 -3.67 3.01 21.28
CA GLU A 208 -2.52 2.15 21.00
C GLU A 208 -2.92 0.68 21.18
N VAL A 209 -2.65 -0.13 20.17
CA VAL A 209 -2.94 -1.56 20.16
C VAL A 209 -1.69 -2.36 19.82
N THR A 210 -1.61 -3.57 20.37
CA THR A 210 -0.48 -4.47 20.14
C THR A 210 -0.94 -5.65 19.29
N VAL A 211 -0.23 -5.90 18.20
CA VAL A 211 -0.55 -6.98 17.25
C VAL A 211 0.49 -8.09 17.36
N PRO A 212 0.08 -9.32 17.73
CA PRO A 212 0.98 -10.46 17.70
C PRO A 212 1.28 -10.86 16.25
N VAL A 213 2.56 -10.95 15.89
CA VAL A 213 2.96 -11.41 14.56
C VAL A 213 3.35 -12.88 14.64
N LYS A 214 2.49 -13.75 14.10
CA LYS A 214 2.74 -15.19 14.05
C LYS A 214 4.06 -15.47 13.32
N GLY A 215 5.01 -16.14 14.00
CA GLY A 215 6.34 -16.43 13.46
C GLY A 215 7.44 -15.42 13.83
N LEU A 216 7.12 -14.35 14.54
CA LEU A 216 8.10 -13.47 15.19
C LEU A 216 7.81 -13.49 16.70
N ALA A 217 8.86 -13.54 17.53
CA ALA A 217 8.75 -13.43 18.99
C ALA A 217 8.38 -12.01 19.46
N THR A 218 8.06 -11.10 18.53
CA THR A 218 7.82 -9.67 18.77
C THR A 218 6.39 -9.30 18.44
N THR A 219 5.82 -8.44 19.27
CA THR A 219 4.56 -7.73 19.01
C THR A 219 4.83 -6.43 18.26
N ILE A 220 3.89 -5.98 17.46
CA ILE A 220 3.98 -4.72 16.73
C ILE A 220 2.97 -3.74 17.32
N THR A 221 3.42 -2.52 17.60
CA THR A 221 2.57 -1.43 18.00
C THR A 221 1.86 -0.83 16.79
N ALA A 222 0.57 -0.55 16.93
CA ALA A 222 -0.24 0.16 15.98
C ALA A 222 -1.19 1.12 16.68
N HIS A 223 -1.76 2.07 15.95
CA HIS A 223 -2.71 3.04 16.46
C HIS A 223 -4.05 2.86 15.75
N ARG A 224 -5.10 2.69 16.51
CA ARG A 224 -6.46 2.48 16.04
C ARG A 224 -7.33 3.69 16.37
N PHE A 225 -8.26 4.04 15.48
CA PHE A 225 -9.21 5.12 15.71
C PHE A 225 -10.52 4.89 14.95
N THR A 226 -11.60 5.46 15.48
CA THR A 226 -12.91 5.50 14.83
C THR A 226 -13.06 6.80 14.06
N VAL A 227 -13.60 6.74 12.87
CA VAL A 227 -13.90 7.92 12.04
C VAL A 227 -15.33 8.37 12.35
N SER A 228 -15.45 9.58 12.80
CA SER A 228 -16.73 10.29 13.03
C SER A 228 -17.16 11.07 11.80
#